data_5690af67ff579d4f2de4e883326c66dc
#
_entry.id   5690af67ff579d4f2de4e883326c66dc
#
_cell.length_a   1.000
_cell.length_b   1.000
_cell.length_c   1.000
_cell.angle_alpha   90.00
_cell.angle_beta   90.00
_cell.angle_gamma   90.00
#
_symmetry.space_group_name_H-M   'P 1'
#
loop_
_entity.id
_entity.type
_entity.pdbx_description
1 polymer ?
#
loop_
_entity_poly.entity_id
_entity_poly.type
_entity_poly.pdbx_seq_one_letter_code
_entity_poly.pdbx_strand_id
1 'polypeptide(L)'
;MLDSSPRPPVVDTSRSPHVRLRPVPLDAVDLADDFWEPRRRINREVTLPSQYRHLEDTGRLDNFRRASRKIGGGYQGIYFNDSDVYKWLEAAAWTLAEGSDSELERMVDAAITEIEDAQRPDGYLNTYFTFERAAQRWTDFDLHEMYCAGHLFQAAVAHFRATGSERLLDVATRFADHICDTFGPEEGKRHAVDGHEEVEMALVELFRATGERRYLEGAQFFIDARGHGLLGRPYGQHEPSYSQDHEPLRDQSEVVGHTVRALYLYSGAADVYAETGELALLQALRRLWENMTTRRMYVSGGLGSRYEGEAFGGTSSSPTSGPTLRPAPLLPA
;
A
#
# COMPACT_ATOMS: atom_id res chain seq x y z
N MET A 1 -21.14 -2.50 -26.06
CA MET A 1 -20.21 -1.54 -26.66
C MET A 1 -19.25 -1.18 -25.55
N LEU A 2 -17.98 -1.56 -25.64
CA LEU A 2 -16.97 -1.09 -24.71
C LEU A 2 -16.85 0.43 -24.89
N ASP A 3 -16.93 1.15 -23.79
CA ASP A 3 -16.73 2.60 -23.78
C ASP A 3 -15.36 2.88 -24.40
N SER A 4 -15.34 3.69 -25.47
CA SER A 4 -14.12 4.03 -26.21
C SER A 4 -13.28 5.12 -25.52
N SER A 5 -13.58 5.43 -24.27
CA SER A 5 -12.76 6.37 -23.48
C SER A 5 -11.41 5.73 -23.17
N PRO A 6 -10.29 6.46 -23.30
CA PRO A 6 -8.98 5.94 -22.93
C PRO A 6 -8.98 5.50 -21.46
N ARG A 7 -8.43 4.33 -21.18
CA ARG A 7 -8.31 3.84 -19.79
C ARG A 7 -7.36 4.74 -19.01
N PRO A 8 -7.68 5.04 -17.75
CA PRO A 8 -6.83 5.90 -16.95
C PRO A 8 -5.44 5.25 -16.73
N PRO A 9 -4.40 6.06 -16.50
CA PRO A 9 -3.09 5.54 -16.12
C PRO A 9 -3.13 4.93 -14.71
N VAL A 10 -2.07 4.17 -14.34
CA VAL A 10 -1.93 3.57 -13.01
C VAL A 10 -2.06 4.63 -11.91
N VAL A 11 -1.37 5.78 -12.09
CA VAL A 11 -1.49 6.95 -11.21
C VAL A 11 -2.08 8.09 -12.02
N ASP A 12 -3.29 8.52 -11.67
CA ASP A 12 -3.95 9.62 -12.40
C ASP A 12 -3.62 10.98 -11.77
N THR A 13 -2.62 11.65 -12.34
CA THR A 13 -2.23 13.01 -11.97
C THR A 13 -2.80 14.08 -12.92
N SER A 14 -3.80 13.75 -13.71
CA SER A 14 -4.36 14.67 -14.74
C SER A 14 -4.90 15.96 -14.14
N ARG A 15 -5.39 15.92 -12.90
CA ARG A 15 -5.92 17.07 -12.16
C ARG A 15 -4.97 17.62 -11.10
N SER A 16 -3.79 17.00 -10.91
CA SER A 16 -2.81 17.43 -9.91
C SER A 16 -2.11 18.72 -10.34
N PRO A 17 -2.25 19.83 -9.60
CA PRO A 17 -1.85 21.16 -10.10
C PRO A 17 -0.34 21.38 -10.15
N HIS A 18 0.44 20.60 -9.39
CA HIS A 18 1.89 20.77 -9.26
C HIS A 18 2.71 19.68 -9.98
N VAL A 19 2.07 18.85 -10.78
CA VAL A 19 2.72 17.81 -11.59
C VAL A 19 3.00 18.33 -13.01
N ARG A 20 4.25 18.10 -13.48
CA ARG A 20 4.67 18.49 -14.84
C ARG A 20 4.66 17.34 -15.84
N LEU A 21 4.93 16.12 -15.38
CA LEU A 21 4.91 14.91 -16.19
C LEU A 21 3.62 14.15 -15.89
N ARG A 22 3.00 13.61 -16.93
CA ARG A 22 1.77 12.84 -16.80
C ARG A 22 2.03 11.41 -17.24
N PRO A 23 1.55 10.42 -16.48
CA PRO A 23 1.61 9.02 -16.89
C PRO A 23 0.82 8.81 -18.20
N VAL A 24 1.28 7.87 -19.00
CA VAL A 24 0.58 7.45 -20.22
C VAL A 24 -0.54 6.47 -19.83
N PRO A 25 -1.73 6.53 -20.46
CA PRO A 25 -2.77 5.52 -20.27
C PRO A 25 -2.25 4.12 -20.59
N LEU A 26 -2.72 3.11 -19.85
CA LEU A 26 -2.25 1.73 -20.03
C LEU A 26 -2.55 1.18 -21.43
N ASP A 27 -3.71 1.51 -21.99
CA ASP A 27 -4.14 1.10 -23.33
C ASP A 27 -3.43 1.87 -24.47
N ALA A 28 -2.63 2.89 -24.15
CA ALA A 28 -1.82 3.62 -25.11
C ALA A 28 -0.40 3.01 -25.29
N VAL A 29 -0.07 1.95 -24.57
CA VAL A 29 1.23 1.27 -24.62
C VAL A 29 1.04 -0.18 -25.03
N ASP A 30 1.59 -0.54 -26.18
CA ASP A 30 1.67 -1.93 -26.63
C ASP A 30 3.10 -2.44 -26.49
N LEU A 31 3.25 -3.60 -25.82
CA LEU A 31 4.52 -4.29 -25.65
C LEU A 31 4.56 -5.49 -26.61
N ALA A 32 5.19 -5.31 -27.76
CA ALA A 32 5.32 -6.34 -28.79
C ALA A 32 6.79 -6.74 -28.95
N ASP A 33 7.40 -7.34 -27.94
CA ASP A 33 8.80 -7.74 -27.92
C ASP A 33 9.00 -9.16 -27.39
N ASP A 34 10.17 -9.76 -27.67
CA ASP A 34 10.49 -11.13 -27.27
C ASP A 34 10.91 -11.27 -25.80
N PHE A 35 11.02 -10.16 -25.04
CA PHE A 35 11.44 -10.17 -23.64
C PHE A 35 10.28 -9.92 -22.69
N TRP A 36 9.52 -8.84 -22.84
CA TRP A 36 8.46 -8.45 -21.90
C TRP A 36 7.13 -9.16 -22.18
N GLU A 37 6.75 -9.32 -23.47
CA GLU A 37 5.49 -9.98 -23.82
C GLU A 37 5.36 -11.39 -23.23
N PRO A 38 6.36 -12.30 -23.36
CA PRO A 38 6.27 -13.63 -22.76
C PRO A 38 6.11 -13.59 -21.22
N ARG A 39 6.72 -12.59 -20.53
CA ARG A 39 6.61 -12.43 -19.07
C ARG A 39 5.23 -11.96 -18.66
N ARG A 40 4.64 -11.04 -19.40
CA ARG A 40 3.25 -10.59 -19.19
C ARG A 40 2.28 -11.75 -19.35
N ARG A 41 2.46 -12.54 -20.40
CA ARG A 41 1.64 -13.73 -20.63
C ARG A 41 1.77 -14.75 -19.50
N ILE A 42 2.99 -15.08 -19.07
CA ILE A 42 3.20 -15.96 -17.91
C ILE A 42 2.56 -15.38 -16.65
N ASN A 43 2.65 -14.07 -16.40
CA ASN A 43 2.00 -13.45 -15.27
C ASN A 43 0.48 -13.65 -15.31
N ARG A 44 -0.15 -13.42 -16.45
CA ARG A 44 -1.60 -13.59 -16.64
C ARG A 44 -2.04 -15.05 -16.52
N GLU A 45 -1.40 -15.95 -17.28
CA GLU A 45 -1.87 -17.32 -17.46
C GLU A 45 -1.45 -18.29 -16.35
N VAL A 46 -0.36 -17.98 -15.65
CA VAL A 46 0.25 -18.89 -14.66
C VAL A 46 0.38 -18.28 -13.29
N THR A 47 0.99 -17.09 -13.18
CA THR A 47 1.34 -16.50 -11.89
C THR A 47 0.09 -16.10 -11.10
N LEU A 48 -0.79 -15.30 -11.70
CA LEU A 48 -2.01 -14.83 -11.01
C LEU A 48 -2.95 -15.97 -10.62
N PRO A 49 -3.28 -16.95 -11.51
CA PRO A 49 -4.07 -18.11 -11.09
C PRO A 49 -3.41 -18.97 -10.02
N SER A 50 -2.07 -19.11 -10.06
CA SER A 50 -1.32 -19.85 -9.04
C SER A 50 -1.37 -19.14 -7.69
N GLN A 51 -1.16 -17.82 -7.68
CA GLN A 51 -1.25 -17.03 -6.45
C GLN A 51 -2.66 -17.04 -5.86
N TYR A 52 -3.71 -16.98 -6.69
CA TYR A 52 -5.09 -17.11 -6.20
C TYR A 52 -5.30 -18.45 -5.48
N ARG A 53 -4.84 -19.56 -6.07
CA ARG A 53 -4.90 -20.86 -5.39
C ARG A 53 -4.14 -20.86 -4.06
N HIS A 54 -2.97 -20.19 -3.99
CA HIS A 54 -2.25 -20.06 -2.71
C HIS A 54 -3.03 -19.23 -1.68
N LEU A 55 -3.75 -18.17 -2.08
CA LEU A 55 -4.62 -17.42 -1.16
C LEU A 55 -5.74 -18.30 -0.59
N GLU A 56 -6.29 -19.22 -1.40
CA GLU A 56 -7.25 -20.22 -0.93
C GLU A 56 -6.59 -21.27 -0.02
N ASP A 57 -5.56 -21.95 -0.49
CA ASP A 57 -4.92 -23.09 0.19
C ASP A 57 -4.28 -22.69 1.54
N THR A 58 -3.83 -21.45 1.67
CA THR A 58 -3.19 -20.94 2.87
C THR A 58 -4.14 -20.16 3.78
N GLY A 59 -5.44 -20.15 3.47
CA GLY A 59 -6.50 -19.62 4.33
C GLY A 59 -6.60 -18.09 4.37
N ARG A 60 -5.97 -17.35 3.42
CA ARG A 60 -6.08 -15.88 3.33
C ARG A 60 -7.52 -15.46 3.00
N LEU A 61 -8.13 -16.06 1.99
CA LEU A 61 -9.54 -15.85 1.67
C LEU A 61 -10.48 -16.39 2.75
N ASP A 62 -10.11 -17.49 3.39
CA ASP A 62 -10.87 -18.03 4.51
C ASP A 62 -10.91 -17.10 5.73
N ASN A 63 -9.91 -16.23 5.93
CA ASN A 63 -9.97 -15.23 7.00
C ASN A 63 -11.12 -14.24 6.78
N PHE A 64 -11.41 -13.83 5.54
CA PHE A 64 -12.59 -13.02 5.22
C PHE A 64 -13.88 -13.80 5.41
N ARG A 65 -13.94 -15.07 4.97
CA ARG A 65 -15.09 -15.96 5.21
C ARG A 65 -15.38 -16.19 6.70
N ARG A 66 -14.33 -16.27 7.54
CA ARG A 66 -14.46 -16.34 9.01
C ARG A 66 -14.97 -15.02 9.57
N ALA A 67 -14.38 -13.88 9.15
CA ALA A 67 -14.79 -12.56 9.59
C ALA A 67 -16.27 -12.28 9.30
N SER A 68 -16.77 -12.73 8.15
CA SER A 68 -18.19 -12.68 7.76
C SER A 68 -19.07 -13.78 8.36
N ARG A 69 -18.48 -14.75 9.11
CA ARG A 69 -19.14 -15.92 9.70
C ARG A 69 -19.73 -16.91 8.69
N LYS A 70 -19.26 -16.90 7.45
CA LYS A 70 -19.61 -17.92 6.45
C LYS A 70 -19.05 -19.30 6.82
N ILE A 71 -17.88 -19.32 7.45
CA ILE A 71 -17.25 -20.52 7.99
C ILE A 71 -16.82 -20.30 9.44
N GLY A 72 -16.67 -21.39 10.19
CA GLY A 72 -16.17 -21.35 11.58
C GLY A 72 -14.66 -21.28 11.67
N GLY A 73 -14.16 -21.10 12.89
CA GLY A 73 -12.72 -21.06 13.23
C GLY A 73 -12.20 -19.66 13.49
N GLY A 74 -10.94 -19.59 13.99
CA GLY A 74 -10.24 -18.34 14.24
C GLY A 74 -9.35 -17.91 13.06
N TYR A 75 -8.77 -16.73 13.17
CA TYR A 75 -7.81 -16.19 12.22
C TYR A 75 -6.59 -17.11 12.01
N GLN A 76 -6.10 -17.20 10.78
CA GLN A 76 -4.93 -18.01 10.41
C GLN A 76 -3.84 -17.17 9.77
N GLY A 77 -2.61 -17.39 10.18
CA GLY A 77 -1.41 -16.79 9.62
C GLY A 77 -0.94 -15.53 10.35
N ILE A 78 -0.19 -14.69 9.65
CA ILE A 78 0.38 -13.46 10.19
C ILE A 78 -0.63 -12.30 10.11
N TYR A 79 -0.60 -11.37 11.06
CA TYR A 79 -1.59 -10.31 11.26
C TYR A 79 -1.84 -9.38 10.06
N PHE A 80 -0.99 -9.38 9.05
CA PHE A 80 -1.16 -8.57 7.82
C PHE A 80 -1.56 -9.38 6.57
N ASN A 81 -2.04 -10.62 6.74
CA ASN A 81 -2.40 -11.49 5.61
C ASN A 81 -3.48 -10.90 4.69
N ASP A 82 -4.32 -9.99 5.18
CA ASP A 82 -5.32 -9.31 4.35
C ASP A 82 -4.67 -8.60 3.17
N SER A 83 -3.47 -8.02 3.37
CA SER A 83 -2.75 -7.33 2.33
C SER A 83 -2.30 -8.23 1.16
N ASP A 84 -2.15 -9.54 1.39
CA ASP A 84 -1.81 -10.48 0.31
C ASP A 84 -2.95 -10.58 -0.71
N VAL A 85 -4.21 -10.58 -0.22
CA VAL A 85 -5.41 -10.59 -1.07
C VAL A 85 -5.53 -9.28 -1.84
N TYR A 86 -5.30 -8.14 -1.18
CA TYR A 86 -5.40 -6.83 -1.80
C TYR A 86 -4.33 -6.61 -2.88
N LYS A 87 -3.07 -7.00 -2.63
CA LYS A 87 -1.99 -6.94 -3.61
C LYS A 87 -2.25 -7.82 -4.83
N TRP A 88 -2.81 -9.01 -4.59
CA TRP A 88 -3.23 -9.88 -5.68
C TRP A 88 -4.34 -9.24 -6.52
N LEU A 89 -5.36 -8.65 -5.88
CA LEU A 89 -6.44 -7.93 -6.56
C LEU A 89 -5.92 -6.75 -7.40
N GLU A 90 -4.98 -5.98 -6.87
CA GLU A 90 -4.37 -4.88 -7.60
C GLU A 90 -3.65 -5.38 -8.86
N ALA A 91 -2.83 -6.42 -8.74
CA ALA A 91 -2.13 -7.02 -9.88
C ALA A 91 -3.10 -7.62 -10.92
N ALA A 92 -4.18 -8.27 -10.46
CA ALA A 92 -5.22 -8.80 -11.32
C ALA A 92 -5.97 -7.68 -12.05
N ALA A 93 -6.31 -6.59 -11.35
CA ALA A 93 -6.98 -5.42 -11.92
C ALA A 93 -6.15 -4.79 -13.07
N TRP A 94 -4.87 -4.56 -12.84
CA TRP A 94 -3.99 -4.02 -13.89
C TRP A 94 -3.83 -4.99 -15.08
N THR A 95 -3.88 -6.28 -14.84
CA THR A 95 -3.87 -7.28 -15.92
C THR A 95 -5.17 -7.25 -16.72
N LEU A 96 -6.33 -7.05 -16.06
CA LEU A 96 -7.63 -6.87 -16.73
C LEU A 96 -7.72 -5.55 -17.49
N ALA A 97 -6.98 -4.52 -17.07
CA ALA A 97 -6.89 -3.27 -17.82
C ALA A 97 -6.26 -3.45 -19.21
N GLU A 98 -5.41 -4.44 -19.41
CA GLU A 98 -4.81 -4.74 -20.71
C GLU A 98 -5.71 -5.52 -21.67
N GLY A 99 -6.71 -6.24 -21.14
CA GLY A 99 -7.66 -7.02 -21.93
C GLY A 99 -8.54 -7.92 -21.06
N SER A 100 -9.72 -8.27 -21.55
CA SER A 100 -10.67 -9.14 -20.87
C SER A 100 -10.12 -10.55 -20.67
N ASP A 101 -10.41 -11.14 -19.51
CA ASP A 101 -10.10 -12.51 -19.12
C ASP A 101 -11.18 -13.00 -18.16
N SER A 102 -12.14 -13.78 -18.68
CA SER A 102 -13.31 -14.20 -17.92
C SER A 102 -13.00 -15.10 -16.73
N GLU A 103 -11.89 -15.84 -16.75
CA GLU A 103 -11.48 -16.65 -15.61
C GLU A 103 -10.89 -15.76 -14.51
N LEU A 104 -10.02 -14.82 -14.87
CA LEU A 104 -9.46 -13.85 -13.94
C LEU A 104 -10.55 -12.95 -13.35
N GLU A 105 -11.48 -12.45 -14.17
CA GLU A 105 -12.65 -11.67 -13.73
C GLU A 105 -13.45 -12.44 -12.66
N ARG A 106 -13.72 -13.72 -12.88
CA ARG A 106 -14.44 -14.56 -11.92
C ARG A 106 -13.69 -14.72 -10.59
N MET A 107 -12.37 -14.86 -10.62
CA MET A 107 -11.54 -14.93 -9.40
C MET A 107 -11.57 -13.61 -8.65
N VAL A 108 -11.46 -12.48 -9.36
CA VAL A 108 -11.53 -11.13 -8.79
C VAL A 108 -12.88 -10.89 -8.13
N ASP A 109 -13.97 -11.19 -8.82
CA ASP A 109 -15.34 -11.05 -8.29
C ASP A 109 -15.57 -11.90 -7.04
N ALA A 110 -15.05 -13.13 -7.03
CA ALA A 110 -15.14 -14.00 -5.85
C ALA A 110 -14.40 -13.41 -4.64
N ALA A 111 -13.17 -12.91 -4.84
CA ALA A 111 -12.39 -12.28 -3.78
C ALA A 111 -13.06 -10.99 -3.26
N ILE A 112 -13.56 -10.14 -4.15
CA ILE A 112 -14.29 -8.91 -3.77
C ILE A 112 -15.54 -9.25 -2.94
N THR A 113 -16.29 -10.28 -3.31
CA THR A 113 -17.48 -10.71 -2.55
C THR A 113 -17.12 -11.11 -1.11
N GLU A 114 -16.00 -11.83 -0.90
CA GLU A 114 -15.57 -12.19 0.46
C GLU A 114 -15.14 -10.97 1.28
N ILE A 115 -14.52 -9.98 0.63
CA ILE A 115 -14.11 -8.72 1.26
C ILE A 115 -15.33 -7.87 1.65
N GLU A 116 -16.29 -7.70 0.74
CA GLU A 116 -17.55 -6.98 1.00
C GLU A 116 -18.29 -7.54 2.20
N ASP A 117 -18.46 -8.87 2.24
CA ASP A 117 -19.18 -9.55 3.31
C ASP A 117 -18.46 -9.49 4.67
N ALA A 118 -17.14 -9.33 4.68
CA ALA A 118 -16.33 -9.21 5.90
C ALA A 118 -16.34 -7.80 6.50
N GLN A 119 -16.71 -6.77 5.73
CA GLN A 119 -16.69 -5.40 6.22
C GLN A 119 -17.74 -5.17 7.32
N ARG A 120 -17.33 -4.49 8.37
CA ARG A 120 -18.20 -4.17 9.51
C ARG A 120 -19.16 -3.02 9.18
N PRO A 121 -20.29 -2.92 9.89
CA PRO A 121 -21.25 -1.83 9.68
C PRO A 121 -20.69 -0.43 9.91
N ASP A 122 -19.65 -0.31 10.74
CA ASP A 122 -18.92 0.94 11.01
C ASP A 122 -17.87 1.29 9.94
N GLY A 123 -17.82 0.53 8.84
CA GLY A 123 -16.86 0.69 7.75
C GLY A 123 -15.51 0.01 7.98
N TYR A 124 -15.20 -0.39 9.21
CA TYR A 124 -13.92 -1.04 9.53
C TYR A 124 -13.76 -2.39 8.82
N LEU A 125 -12.54 -2.66 8.33
CA LEU A 125 -12.21 -3.92 7.70
C LEU A 125 -10.77 -4.34 8.01
N ASN A 126 -10.63 -5.37 8.80
CA ASN A 126 -9.39 -6.11 9.04
C ASN A 126 -9.74 -7.44 9.67
N THR A 127 -9.31 -8.55 9.08
CA THR A 127 -9.77 -9.88 9.51
C THR A 127 -9.05 -10.38 10.76
N TYR A 128 -7.85 -9.86 11.08
CA TYR A 128 -7.14 -10.19 12.31
C TYR A 128 -7.82 -9.60 13.55
N PHE A 129 -8.28 -8.36 13.47
CA PHE A 129 -8.96 -7.65 14.57
C PHE A 129 -10.47 -7.90 14.58
N THR A 130 -10.86 -9.18 14.48
CA THR A 130 -12.25 -9.63 14.58
C THR A 130 -12.48 -10.42 15.87
N PHE A 131 -13.74 -10.71 16.19
CA PHE A 131 -14.17 -11.51 17.34
C PHE A 131 -13.55 -11.01 18.65
N GLU A 132 -12.78 -11.85 19.32
CA GLU A 132 -12.11 -11.55 20.59
C GLU A 132 -11.07 -10.43 20.50
N ARG A 133 -10.49 -10.21 19.31
CA ARG A 133 -9.52 -9.13 19.08
C ARG A 133 -10.15 -7.80 18.70
N ALA A 134 -11.46 -7.73 18.53
CA ALA A 134 -12.13 -6.49 18.11
C ALA A 134 -11.89 -5.31 19.09
N ALA A 135 -11.69 -5.59 20.37
CA ALA A 135 -11.36 -4.58 21.38
C ALA A 135 -9.90 -4.09 21.30
N GLN A 136 -9.06 -4.74 20.49
CA GLN A 136 -7.64 -4.40 20.31
C GLN A 136 -7.40 -3.53 19.06
N ARG A 137 -8.44 -3.17 18.32
CA ARG A 137 -8.33 -2.28 17.17
C ARG A 137 -7.64 -0.98 17.55
N TRP A 138 -6.70 -0.55 16.72
CA TRP A 138 -5.98 0.71 16.90
C TRP A 138 -5.21 0.83 18.21
N THR A 139 -4.81 -0.29 18.83
CA THR A 139 -4.04 -0.27 20.10
C THR A 139 -2.56 -0.55 19.93
N ASP A 140 -2.19 -1.26 18.87
CA ASP A 140 -0.81 -1.57 18.52
C ASP A 140 -0.59 -1.31 17.02
N PHE A 141 0.01 -0.18 16.71
CA PHE A 141 0.18 0.29 15.33
C PHE A 141 1.23 -0.51 14.54
N ASP A 142 2.03 -1.35 15.19
CA ASP A 142 2.92 -2.28 14.49
C ASP A 142 2.19 -3.50 13.90
N LEU A 143 0.93 -3.72 14.26
CA LEU A 143 0.11 -4.82 13.73
C LEU A 143 -0.55 -4.51 12.36
N HIS A 144 -0.08 -3.49 11.68
CA HIS A 144 -0.32 -3.24 10.25
C HIS A 144 -1.80 -3.02 9.86
N GLU A 145 -2.64 -2.45 10.75
CA GLU A 145 -4.04 -2.18 10.42
C GLU A 145 -4.16 -1.18 9.26
N MET A 146 -3.45 -0.05 9.33
CA MET A 146 -3.47 0.98 8.28
C MET A 146 -2.73 0.54 7.02
N TYR A 147 -1.65 -0.24 7.16
CA TYR A 147 -0.96 -0.86 6.02
C TYR A 147 -1.91 -1.75 5.20
N CYS A 148 -2.70 -2.60 5.85
CA CYS A 148 -3.72 -3.40 5.18
C CYS A 148 -4.79 -2.51 4.54
N ALA A 149 -5.22 -1.43 5.21
CA ALA A 149 -6.18 -0.47 4.66
C ALA A 149 -5.61 0.21 3.40
N GLY A 150 -4.36 0.67 3.44
CA GLY A 150 -3.69 1.29 2.30
C GLY A 150 -3.68 0.38 1.08
N HIS A 151 -3.26 -0.88 1.22
CA HIS A 151 -3.31 -1.85 0.13
C HIS A 151 -4.71 -2.15 -0.39
N LEU A 152 -5.74 -2.13 0.48
CA LEU A 152 -7.12 -2.19 0.02
C LEU A 152 -7.48 -0.99 -0.86
N PHE A 153 -7.10 0.22 -0.45
CA PHE A 153 -7.41 1.44 -1.20
C PHE A 153 -6.72 1.44 -2.57
N GLN A 154 -5.46 1.01 -2.64
CA GLN A 154 -4.72 0.84 -3.90
C GLN A 154 -5.41 -0.18 -4.82
N ALA A 155 -5.76 -1.35 -4.29
CA ALA A 155 -6.48 -2.38 -5.04
C ALA A 155 -7.84 -1.90 -5.56
N ALA A 156 -8.57 -1.15 -4.73
CA ALA A 156 -9.89 -0.62 -5.08
C ALA A 156 -9.81 0.43 -6.20
N VAL A 157 -8.86 1.36 -6.10
CA VAL A 157 -8.62 2.35 -7.15
C VAL A 157 -8.16 1.67 -8.45
N ALA A 158 -7.26 0.69 -8.35
CA ALA A 158 -6.83 -0.09 -9.51
C ALA A 158 -7.99 -0.81 -10.20
N HIS A 159 -8.84 -1.49 -9.42
CA HIS A 159 -10.01 -2.20 -9.94
C HIS A 159 -11.02 -1.25 -10.58
N PHE A 160 -11.30 -0.12 -9.95
CA PHE A 160 -12.19 0.91 -10.50
C PHE A 160 -11.65 1.47 -11.82
N ARG A 161 -10.36 1.84 -11.87
CA ARG A 161 -9.72 2.35 -13.09
C ARG A 161 -9.67 1.32 -14.22
N ALA A 162 -9.45 0.06 -13.89
CA ALA A 162 -9.36 -1.02 -14.86
C ALA A 162 -10.70 -1.43 -15.45
N THR A 163 -11.76 -1.45 -14.64
CA THR A 163 -13.04 -2.08 -14.99
C THR A 163 -14.24 -1.14 -14.98
N GLY A 164 -14.13 0.02 -14.33
CA GLY A 164 -15.26 0.92 -14.06
C GLY A 164 -16.19 0.45 -12.93
N SER A 165 -15.92 -0.69 -12.29
CA SER A 165 -16.74 -1.21 -11.19
C SER A 165 -16.42 -0.50 -9.87
N GLU A 166 -17.45 0.01 -9.20
CA GLU A 166 -17.35 0.73 -7.93
C GLU A 166 -17.39 -0.20 -6.70
N ARG A 167 -17.65 -1.50 -6.85
CA ARG A 167 -17.87 -2.42 -5.73
C ARG A 167 -16.75 -2.37 -4.67
N LEU A 168 -15.52 -2.59 -5.09
CA LEU A 168 -14.39 -2.56 -4.16
C LEU A 168 -14.07 -1.13 -3.70
N LEU A 169 -14.34 -0.12 -4.54
CA LEU A 169 -14.19 1.29 -4.21
C LEU A 169 -15.15 1.70 -3.08
N ASP A 170 -16.39 1.22 -3.08
CA ASP A 170 -17.36 1.45 -2.00
C ASP A 170 -16.90 0.85 -0.65
N VAL A 171 -16.25 -0.31 -0.68
CA VAL A 171 -15.64 -0.90 0.52
C VAL A 171 -14.49 -0.03 1.02
N ALA A 172 -13.62 0.39 0.11
CA ALA A 172 -12.46 1.21 0.43
C ALA A 172 -12.86 2.58 1.00
N THR A 173 -13.83 3.26 0.39
CA THR A 173 -14.32 4.56 0.86
C THR A 173 -14.93 4.48 2.25
N ARG A 174 -15.75 3.47 2.54
CA ARG A 174 -16.28 3.27 3.89
C ARG A 174 -15.19 3.03 4.93
N PHE A 175 -14.14 2.32 4.58
CA PHE A 175 -13.02 2.11 5.52
C PHE A 175 -12.15 3.38 5.65
N ALA A 176 -11.90 4.10 4.57
CA ALA A 176 -11.21 5.38 4.62
C ALA A 176 -11.98 6.43 5.44
N ASP A 177 -13.29 6.47 5.33
CA ASP A 177 -14.15 7.30 6.18
C ASP A 177 -13.99 6.95 7.65
N HIS A 178 -14.05 5.65 8.00
CA HIS A 178 -13.81 5.19 9.36
C HIS A 178 -12.43 5.62 9.90
N ILE A 179 -11.38 5.55 9.08
CA ILE A 179 -10.03 6.01 9.46
C ILE A 179 -10.02 7.52 9.67
N CYS A 180 -10.56 8.30 8.73
CA CYS A 180 -10.63 9.76 8.84
C CYS A 180 -11.51 10.26 9.97
N ASP A 181 -12.52 9.49 10.40
CA ASP A 181 -13.34 9.79 11.58
C ASP A 181 -12.60 9.45 12.89
N THR A 182 -11.73 8.44 12.85
CA THR A 182 -10.98 7.95 14.02
C THR A 182 -9.72 8.77 14.29
N PHE A 183 -8.99 9.18 13.22
CA PHE A 183 -7.69 9.84 13.30
C PHE A 183 -7.74 11.26 12.75
N GLY A 184 -7.00 12.16 13.37
CA GLY A 184 -6.93 13.55 12.93
C GLY A 184 -6.37 14.47 14.02
N PRO A 185 -6.20 15.77 13.69
CA PRO A 185 -5.76 16.78 14.65
C PRO A 185 -6.88 17.29 15.56
N GLU A 186 -8.16 16.99 15.25
CA GLU A 186 -9.31 17.54 15.93
C GLU A 186 -9.52 16.89 17.31
N GLU A 187 -10.13 17.64 18.23
CA GLU A 187 -10.48 17.13 19.55
C GLU A 187 -11.40 15.89 19.44
N GLY A 188 -11.06 14.85 20.18
CA GLY A 188 -11.79 13.59 20.20
C GLY A 188 -11.28 12.54 19.21
N LYS A 189 -10.48 12.92 18.21
CA LYS A 189 -9.80 11.98 17.33
C LYS A 189 -8.47 11.49 17.92
N ARG A 190 -7.99 10.38 17.42
CA ARG A 190 -6.67 9.85 17.79
C ARG A 190 -5.58 10.62 17.06
N HIS A 191 -4.62 11.14 17.80
CA HIS A 191 -3.40 11.73 17.28
C HIS A 191 -2.30 10.65 17.29
N ALA A 192 -2.25 9.84 16.26
CA ALA A 192 -1.34 8.70 16.13
C ALA A 192 -1.01 8.43 14.66
N VAL A 193 0.05 7.67 14.42
CA VAL A 193 0.51 7.24 13.09
C VAL A 193 0.67 5.72 13.05
N ASP A 194 0.63 5.12 11.86
CA ASP A 194 0.87 3.68 11.70
C ASP A 194 2.35 3.33 11.85
N GLY A 195 2.63 2.12 12.28
CA GLY A 195 3.98 1.60 12.36
C GLY A 195 4.58 1.31 11.00
N HIS A 196 3.75 0.95 10.02
CA HIS A 196 4.18 0.73 8.64
C HIS A 196 3.42 1.67 7.71
N GLU A 197 4.13 2.60 7.12
CA GLU A 197 3.63 3.56 6.16
C GLU A 197 3.11 2.86 4.91
N GLU A 198 2.05 3.35 4.35
CA GLU A 198 1.40 2.95 3.11
C GLU A 198 0.09 3.73 2.92
N VAL A 199 -0.65 3.95 4.01
CA VAL A 199 -1.96 4.59 4.00
C VAL A 199 -1.91 6.03 3.45
N GLU A 200 -0.80 6.73 3.63
CA GLU A 200 -0.59 8.11 3.17
C GLU A 200 -0.69 8.19 1.64
N MET A 201 0.02 7.33 0.93
CA MET A 201 0.01 7.25 -0.53
C MET A 201 -1.37 6.81 -1.04
N ALA A 202 -1.93 5.79 -0.40
CA ALA A 202 -3.21 5.20 -0.79
C ALA A 202 -4.39 6.17 -0.62
N LEU A 203 -4.41 6.99 0.44
CA LEU A 203 -5.43 8.03 0.64
C LEU A 203 -5.37 9.11 -0.44
N VAL A 204 -4.18 9.50 -0.92
CA VAL A 204 -4.09 10.46 -2.04
C VAL A 204 -4.64 9.84 -3.33
N GLU A 205 -4.35 8.56 -3.61
CA GLU A 205 -4.92 7.87 -4.76
C GLU A 205 -6.45 7.75 -4.65
N LEU A 206 -6.96 7.51 -3.45
CA LEU A 206 -8.41 7.48 -3.20
C LEU A 206 -9.03 8.87 -3.41
N PHE A 207 -8.37 9.94 -2.96
CA PHE A 207 -8.78 11.32 -3.27
C PHE A 207 -8.82 11.57 -4.78
N ARG A 208 -7.81 11.16 -5.53
CA ARG A 208 -7.76 11.33 -6.99
C ARG A 208 -8.89 10.59 -7.71
N ALA A 209 -9.28 9.42 -7.19
CA ALA A 209 -10.35 8.61 -7.75
C ALA A 209 -11.75 9.16 -7.44
N THR A 210 -11.97 9.64 -6.21
CA THR A 210 -13.30 10.03 -5.71
C THR A 210 -13.56 11.54 -5.72
N GLY A 211 -12.50 12.36 -5.61
CA GLY A 211 -12.60 13.80 -5.40
C GLY A 211 -12.84 14.22 -3.95
N GLU A 212 -12.93 13.26 -3.00
CA GLU A 212 -13.22 13.51 -1.59
C GLU A 212 -12.00 14.08 -0.86
N ARG A 213 -12.00 15.38 -0.59
CA ARG A 213 -10.87 16.13 -0.05
C ARG A 213 -10.40 15.62 1.32
N ARG A 214 -11.30 15.05 2.12
CA ARG A 214 -10.96 14.51 3.44
C ARG A 214 -9.86 13.43 3.38
N TYR A 215 -9.73 12.70 2.27
CA TYR A 215 -8.68 11.69 2.11
C TYR A 215 -7.30 12.32 1.91
N LEU A 216 -7.22 13.42 1.14
CA LEU A 216 -5.98 14.18 1.01
C LEU A 216 -5.59 14.82 2.36
N GLU A 217 -6.56 15.37 3.10
CA GLU A 217 -6.35 15.93 4.44
C GLU A 217 -5.90 14.85 5.45
N GLY A 218 -6.45 13.64 5.36
CA GLY A 218 -6.01 12.48 6.14
C GLY A 218 -4.57 12.06 5.83
N ALA A 219 -4.21 11.98 4.55
CA ALA A 219 -2.84 11.70 4.14
C ALA A 219 -1.85 12.75 4.66
N GLN A 220 -2.19 14.02 4.55
CA GLN A 220 -1.40 15.13 5.08
C GLN A 220 -1.25 15.04 6.60
N PHE A 221 -2.33 14.74 7.32
CA PHE A 221 -2.30 14.55 8.77
C PHE A 221 -1.29 13.47 9.18
N PHE A 222 -1.30 12.29 8.55
CA PHE A 222 -0.37 11.21 8.89
C PHE A 222 1.10 11.58 8.61
N ILE A 223 1.37 12.31 7.52
CA ILE A 223 2.71 12.83 7.21
C ILE A 223 3.14 13.87 8.25
N ASP A 224 2.24 14.78 8.63
CA ASP A 224 2.53 15.86 9.60
C ASP A 224 2.70 15.33 11.01
N ALA A 225 1.94 14.31 11.39
CA ALA A 225 1.99 13.71 12.71
C ALA A 225 3.23 12.83 12.93
N ARG A 226 3.82 12.27 11.86
CA ARG A 226 5.01 11.44 11.93
C ARG A 226 6.26 12.28 12.24
N GLY A 227 7.18 11.69 13.00
CA GLY A 227 8.42 12.34 13.41
C GLY A 227 8.32 13.03 14.79
N HIS A 228 7.27 12.74 15.53
CA HIS A 228 7.04 13.28 16.88
C HIS A 228 7.06 12.20 17.98
N GLY A 229 7.55 10.99 17.65
CA GLY A 229 7.64 9.89 18.60
C GLY A 229 6.29 9.29 19.01
N LEU A 230 5.27 9.40 18.17
CA LEU A 230 3.90 8.95 18.46
C LEU A 230 3.75 7.42 18.50
N LEU A 231 4.65 6.69 17.86
CA LEU A 231 4.64 5.22 17.89
C LEU A 231 5.08 4.64 19.24
N GLY A 232 5.68 5.45 20.11
CA GLY A 232 6.22 4.99 21.38
C GLY A 232 7.46 4.09 21.17
N ARG A 233 7.42 2.86 21.72
CA ARG A 233 8.43 1.83 21.42
C ARG A 233 7.87 0.88 20.38
N PRO A 234 8.33 0.98 19.14
CA PRO A 234 7.87 0.12 18.07
C PRO A 234 8.22 -1.35 18.33
N TYR A 235 7.53 -2.22 17.59
CA TYR A 235 7.73 -3.66 17.54
C TYR A 235 9.21 -4.05 17.59
N GLY A 236 9.56 -4.99 18.47
CA GLY A 236 10.93 -5.49 18.61
C GLY A 236 11.94 -4.51 19.19
N GLN A 237 11.51 -3.42 19.84
CA GLN A 237 12.40 -2.39 20.43
C GLN A 237 13.25 -1.63 19.40
N HIS A 238 12.76 -1.47 18.18
CA HIS A 238 13.44 -0.66 17.18
C HIS A 238 13.49 0.82 17.59
N GLU A 239 14.55 1.50 17.17
CA GLU A 239 14.68 2.95 17.32
C GLU A 239 13.60 3.68 16.50
N PRO A 240 13.16 4.89 16.89
CA PRO A 240 12.14 5.64 16.14
C PRO A 240 12.48 5.82 14.65
N SER A 241 13.77 5.86 14.31
CA SER A 241 14.24 5.93 12.93
C SER A 241 13.83 4.73 12.06
N TYR A 242 13.52 3.60 12.68
CA TYR A 242 13.07 2.39 11.97
C TYR A 242 11.79 2.63 11.16
N SER A 243 10.85 3.38 11.73
CA SER A 243 9.57 3.77 11.11
C SER A 243 9.54 5.26 10.78
N GLN A 244 10.68 5.88 10.50
CA GLN A 244 10.83 7.30 10.14
C GLN A 244 10.19 8.28 11.15
N ASP A 245 9.97 7.85 12.42
CA ASP A 245 9.32 8.64 13.48
C ASP A 245 10.34 9.39 14.40
N HIS A 246 11.60 9.51 13.95
CA HIS A 246 12.72 10.13 14.69
C HIS A 246 12.73 11.65 14.59
N GLU A 247 12.29 12.21 13.47
CA GLU A 247 12.15 13.65 13.25
C GLU A 247 11.09 13.92 12.15
N PRO A 248 10.44 15.09 12.16
CA PRO A 248 9.46 15.46 11.13
C PRO A 248 10.05 15.33 9.73
N LEU A 249 9.27 14.81 8.78
CA LEU A 249 9.73 14.56 7.42
C LEU A 249 10.38 15.79 6.76
N ARG A 250 9.86 16.98 7.06
CA ARG A 250 10.38 18.25 6.51
C ARG A 250 11.80 18.57 6.95
N ASP A 251 12.22 18.03 8.07
CA ASP A 251 13.55 18.24 8.64
C ASP A 251 14.54 17.14 8.27
N GLN A 252 14.05 15.98 7.85
CA GLN A 252 14.87 14.83 7.47
C GLN A 252 15.84 15.16 6.33
N SER A 253 17.10 14.72 6.48
CA SER A 253 18.18 14.94 5.51
C SER A 253 18.84 13.66 5.01
N GLU A 254 18.65 12.54 5.72
CA GLU A 254 19.18 11.23 5.36
C GLU A 254 18.06 10.17 5.37
N VAL A 255 18.16 9.19 4.46
CA VAL A 255 17.29 8.02 4.49
C VAL A 255 17.77 7.04 5.55
N VAL A 256 16.88 6.64 6.46
CA VAL A 256 17.17 5.76 7.59
C VAL A 256 16.06 4.73 7.80
N GLY A 257 16.37 3.71 8.59
CA GLY A 257 15.40 2.72 9.04
C GLY A 257 14.98 1.72 7.96
N HIS A 258 13.79 1.19 8.10
CA HIS A 258 13.25 0.18 7.21
C HIS A 258 12.99 0.78 5.81
N THR A 259 13.59 0.17 4.80
CA THR A 259 13.61 0.74 3.45
C THR A 259 12.23 0.84 2.82
N VAL A 260 11.41 -0.19 2.94
CA VAL A 260 10.08 -0.22 2.32
C VAL A 260 9.16 0.82 2.96
N ARG A 261 9.15 0.92 4.30
CA ARG A 261 8.40 1.94 5.04
C ARG A 261 8.77 3.35 4.56
N ALA A 262 10.07 3.65 4.51
CA ALA A 262 10.56 4.95 4.05
C ALA A 262 10.10 5.28 2.62
N LEU A 263 10.16 4.31 1.70
CA LEU A 263 9.76 4.53 0.31
C LEU A 263 8.26 4.79 0.18
N TYR A 264 7.41 4.11 0.94
CA TYR A 264 5.97 4.41 0.99
C TYR A 264 5.71 5.82 1.53
N LEU A 265 6.35 6.20 2.65
CA LEU A 265 6.23 7.55 3.19
C LEU A 265 6.63 8.62 2.18
N TYR A 266 7.78 8.43 1.51
CA TYR A 266 8.28 9.41 0.53
C TYR A 266 7.38 9.49 -0.70
N SER A 267 6.79 8.37 -1.12
CA SER A 267 5.78 8.34 -2.20
C SER A 267 4.53 9.11 -1.79
N GLY A 268 3.98 8.85 -0.59
CA GLY A 268 2.83 9.59 -0.06
C GLY A 268 3.09 11.09 0.07
N ALA A 269 4.27 11.47 0.56
CA ALA A 269 4.67 12.87 0.66
C ALA A 269 4.83 13.55 -0.71
N ALA A 270 5.33 12.82 -1.73
CA ALA A 270 5.42 13.32 -3.10
C ALA A 270 4.02 13.51 -3.70
N ASP A 271 3.10 12.63 -3.41
CA ASP A 271 1.72 12.72 -3.82
C ASP A 271 0.99 13.89 -3.15
N VAL A 272 1.17 14.09 -1.84
CA VAL A 272 0.63 15.28 -1.15
C VAL A 272 1.23 16.56 -1.73
N TYR A 273 2.54 16.59 -2.01
CA TYR A 273 3.13 17.74 -2.72
C TYR A 273 2.49 17.99 -4.08
N ALA A 274 2.24 16.93 -4.86
CA ALA A 274 1.63 17.03 -6.18
C ALA A 274 0.26 17.72 -6.14
N GLU A 275 -0.50 17.51 -5.07
CA GLU A 275 -1.84 18.08 -4.89
C GLU A 275 -1.81 19.47 -4.21
N THR A 276 -0.88 19.71 -3.28
CA THR A 276 -0.87 20.93 -2.44
C THR A 276 0.14 21.97 -2.86
N GLY A 277 1.25 21.58 -3.49
CA GLY A 277 2.36 22.47 -3.84
C GLY A 277 3.22 22.90 -2.66
N GLU A 278 3.17 22.17 -1.54
CA GLU A 278 3.93 22.51 -0.33
C GLU A 278 5.45 22.39 -0.56
N LEU A 279 6.12 23.52 -0.67
CA LEU A 279 7.55 23.58 -1.00
C LEU A 279 8.46 22.93 0.04
N ALA A 280 8.09 22.91 1.32
CA ALA A 280 8.87 22.29 2.37
C ALA A 280 8.96 20.76 2.17
N LEU A 281 7.84 20.10 1.79
CA LEU A 281 7.85 18.68 1.40
C LEU A 281 8.75 18.42 0.20
N LEU A 282 8.64 19.23 -0.86
CA LEU A 282 9.49 19.07 -2.04
C LEU A 282 10.98 19.21 -1.70
N GLN A 283 11.33 20.16 -0.85
CA GLN A 283 12.74 20.37 -0.43
C GLN A 283 13.27 19.18 0.36
N ALA A 284 12.48 18.64 1.30
CA ALA A 284 12.83 17.44 2.05
C ALA A 284 13.00 16.23 1.12
N LEU A 285 12.03 15.97 0.25
CA LEU A 285 12.08 14.88 -0.71
C LEU A 285 13.30 14.96 -1.64
N ARG A 286 13.72 16.15 -2.06
CA ARG A 286 14.93 16.34 -2.88
C ARG A 286 16.20 15.98 -2.10
N ARG A 287 16.32 16.40 -0.82
CA ARG A 287 17.46 16.02 0.03
C ARG A 287 17.51 14.50 0.23
N LEU A 288 16.37 13.90 0.54
CA LEU A 288 16.26 12.45 0.75
C LEU A 288 16.56 11.67 -0.54
N TRP A 289 16.06 12.13 -1.68
CA TRP A 289 16.37 11.55 -2.99
C TRP A 289 17.86 11.59 -3.31
N GLU A 290 18.51 12.74 -3.10
CA GLU A 290 19.95 12.89 -3.30
C GLU A 290 20.74 11.96 -2.37
N ASN A 291 20.41 11.94 -1.08
CA ASN A 291 21.03 11.02 -0.12
C ASN A 291 20.85 9.55 -0.54
N MET A 292 19.64 9.17 -0.91
CA MET A 292 19.29 7.81 -1.32
C MET A 292 20.06 7.38 -2.57
N THR A 293 20.01 8.16 -3.64
CA THR A 293 20.55 7.77 -4.95
C THR A 293 22.07 7.84 -5.01
N THR A 294 22.70 8.75 -4.24
CA THR A 294 24.16 8.92 -4.26
C THR A 294 24.89 8.10 -3.21
N ARG A 295 24.20 7.64 -2.13
CA ARG A 295 24.85 7.02 -0.98
C ARG A 295 24.31 5.66 -0.56
N ARG A 296 23.10 5.26 -1.01
CA ARG A 296 22.40 4.07 -0.50
C ARG A 296 21.97 3.11 -1.58
N MET A 297 21.86 3.57 -2.82
CA MET A 297 21.37 2.78 -3.94
C MET A 297 22.50 1.94 -4.54
N TYR A 298 22.19 0.68 -4.83
CA TYR A 298 23.08 -0.20 -5.58
C TYR A 298 23.14 0.20 -7.07
N VAL A 299 24.16 -0.27 -7.78
CA VAL A 299 24.31 -0.07 -9.23
C VAL A 299 23.09 -0.64 -9.99
N SER A 300 22.46 -1.69 -9.47
CA SER A 300 21.22 -2.26 -10.00
C SER A 300 19.97 -1.43 -9.77
N GLY A 301 20.05 -0.32 -9.02
CA GLY A 301 18.89 0.46 -8.59
C GLY A 301 18.23 -0.04 -7.31
N GLY A 302 18.66 -1.17 -6.75
CA GLY A 302 18.12 -1.72 -5.51
C GLY A 302 18.50 -0.91 -4.27
N LEU A 303 17.68 -1.01 -3.22
CA LEU A 303 17.84 -0.36 -1.92
C LEU A 303 17.68 -1.39 -0.80
N GLY A 304 18.07 -1.05 0.43
CA GLY A 304 17.89 -1.94 1.59
C GLY A 304 18.98 -3.00 1.68
N SER A 305 20.18 -2.59 2.14
CA SER A 305 21.36 -3.45 2.18
C SER A 305 21.49 -4.28 3.47
N ARG A 306 20.73 -3.98 4.52
CA ARG A 306 20.82 -4.67 5.81
C ARG A 306 19.71 -5.72 5.93
N TYR A 307 20.10 -6.91 6.38
CA TYR A 307 19.16 -7.95 6.75
C TYR A 307 18.39 -7.58 8.04
N GLU A 308 19.14 -7.04 9.04
CA GLU A 308 18.55 -6.62 10.29
C GLU A 308 17.65 -5.41 10.07
N GLY A 309 16.36 -5.59 10.33
CA GLY A 309 15.33 -4.58 10.17
C GLY A 309 15.05 -4.20 8.72
N GLU A 310 15.51 -4.97 7.72
CA GLU A 310 15.28 -4.67 6.29
C GLU A 310 15.62 -3.21 5.93
N ALA A 311 16.71 -2.71 6.55
CA ALA A 311 17.01 -1.29 6.65
C ALA A 311 18.03 -0.81 5.62
N PHE A 312 18.10 0.52 5.45
CA PHE A 312 19.22 1.15 4.74
C PHE A 312 20.55 0.84 5.42
N GLY A 313 21.58 0.60 4.63
CA GLY A 313 22.95 0.47 5.12
C GLY A 313 23.56 1.81 5.56
N GLY A 314 24.72 1.77 6.25
CA GLY A 314 25.49 2.97 6.55
C GLY A 314 26.07 3.65 5.30
N THR A 315 26.41 4.93 5.38
CA THR A 315 26.99 5.73 4.26
C THR A 315 28.29 5.17 3.68
N SER A 316 28.97 4.28 4.41
CA SER A 316 30.22 3.61 4.01
C SER A 316 30.06 2.13 3.70
N SER A 317 28.84 1.60 3.72
CA SER A 317 28.58 0.20 3.35
C SER A 317 28.73 0.04 1.85
N SER A 318 29.95 -0.27 1.39
CA SER A 318 30.17 -0.75 0.04
C SER A 318 29.31 -2.01 -0.18
N PRO A 319 28.68 -2.20 -1.34
CA PRO A 319 27.89 -3.38 -1.67
C PRO A 319 28.65 -4.72 -1.51
N THR A 320 29.96 -4.67 -1.40
CA THR A 320 30.86 -5.82 -1.27
C THR A 320 31.11 -6.27 0.16
N SER A 321 30.64 -5.55 1.19
CA SER A 321 30.91 -5.86 2.60
C SER A 321 29.70 -6.28 3.42
N GLY A 322 28.51 -6.34 2.83
CA GLY A 322 27.30 -6.86 3.49
C GLY A 322 27.12 -8.36 3.28
N PRO A 323 26.44 -9.07 4.19
CA PRO A 323 26.06 -10.45 3.95
C PRO A 323 25.23 -10.49 2.66
N THR A 324 25.61 -11.41 1.80
CA THR A 324 24.91 -11.74 0.57
C THR A 324 23.39 -11.69 0.78
N LEU A 325 22.69 -10.99 -0.11
CA LEU A 325 21.24 -11.08 -0.26
C LEU A 325 20.81 -12.55 -0.13
N ARG A 326 20.43 -12.98 1.06
CA ARG A 326 19.64 -14.18 1.17
C ARG A 326 18.23 -13.77 0.79
N PRO A 327 17.61 -14.45 -0.18
CA PRO A 327 16.17 -14.28 -0.36
C PRO A 327 15.52 -14.49 1.02
N ALA A 328 14.52 -13.68 1.31
CA ALA A 328 13.73 -13.86 2.53
C ALA A 328 13.42 -15.35 2.66
N PRO A 329 13.61 -15.98 3.84
CA PRO A 329 13.29 -17.37 3.99
C PRO A 329 11.82 -17.53 3.61
N LEU A 330 11.56 -18.35 2.60
CA LEU A 330 10.23 -18.90 2.38
C LEU A 330 9.83 -19.48 3.72
N LEU A 331 8.81 -18.88 4.35
CA LEU A 331 8.25 -19.42 5.58
C LEU A 331 7.90 -20.88 5.30
N PRO A 332 8.27 -21.81 6.20
CA PRO A 332 7.89 -23.21 6.03
C PRO A 332 6.38 -23.31 5.92
N ALA A 333 5.96 -24.20 5.04
CA ALA A 333 4.57 -24.50 4.73
C ALA A 333 3.73 -24.87 5.96
#